data_a7defe04e4c8f3a0167fd620b22aaff6
#
_entry.id   a7defe04e4c8f3a0167fd620b22aaff6
#
_cell.length_a   1.000
_cell.length_b   1.000
_cell.length_c   1.000
_cell.angle_alpha   90.00
_cell.angle_beta   90.00
_cell.angle_gamma   90.00
#
_symmetry.space_group_name_H-M   'P 1'
#
loop_
_entity.id
_entity.type
_entity.pdbx_description
1 polymer ?
#
loop_
_entity_poly.entity_id
_entity_poly.type
_entity_poly.pdbx_seq_one_letter_code
_entity_poly.pdbx_strand_id
1 'polypeptide(L)'
;MKKQNCLKSHVALASASLLGAQLVTAGNPGSVFDDVDPMVTDFNMCDIFDKNTLYQSDSGFIRKIKLQGRYHSQYISAVERIDGVRDNEFDQIQHRRARIQMSFDLANNLSFGFDANFSDGDGSSNTLVNNGDTFINNFQTINIQWKPTDDFYVIIGKDKQDITREDIQSSRFIKTVERAPIVNEIGQQRPWGAQVGWIANGIEQRLGAWVYGAYDQGPEWVDFSANKGLSYNLTVPVNEDLDFHLDWNYVNNDGGLERARGNAEVGTFGSAYEHAVAVGIDYEKDRLKVISDFIYGANRERSGAYRGSEEIPAGNDTWGFYVMPSYKITENLEGVFRYQYMDSGREQRTQRFGNDGGGDRNARFNVENYHSVYGGFQYFLCGENLKLMGGYEHAWGDLFGTNTDIETGSWQFAMRTYF
;
A
#
# COMPACT_ATOMS: atom_id res chain seq x y z
N MET A 1 28.09 -7.71 44.21
CA MET A 1 27.90 -9.10 43.71
C MET A 1 27.62 -8.99 42.20
N LYS A 2 28.51 -9.48 41.38
CA LYS A 2 28.42 -9.50 39.94
C LYS A 2 27.35 -10.48 39.47
N LYS A 3 26.44 -10.05 38.55
CA LYS A 3 25.78 -10.96 37.64
C LYS A 3 26.00 -10.47 36.22
N GLN A 4 26.86 -11.15 35.53
CA GLN A 4 27.00 -11.14 34.09
C GLN A 4 25.75 -11.77 33.49
N ASN A 5 25.01 -11.05 32.69
CA ASN A 5 24.02 -11.63 31.80
C ASN A 5 24.59 -11.68 30.40
N CYS A 6 24.74 -12.90 29.97
CA CYS A 6 25.23 -13.35 28.68
C CYS A 6 24.25 -12.92 27.60
N LEU A 7 24.74 -12.09 26.68
CA LEU A 7 24.04 -11.74 25.43
C LEU A 7 24.07 -12.99 24.54
N LYS A 8 22.98 -13.71 24.45
CA LYS A 8 22.77 -14.73 23.40
C LYS A 8 22.13 -14.06 22.21
N SER A 9 22.94 -13.62 21.30
CA SER A 9 22.51 -13.25 19.95
C SER A 9 22.09 -14.52 19.19
N HIS A 10 20.80 -14.76 19.12
CA HIS A 10 20.25 -15.71 18.18
C HIS A 10 20.06 -15.00 16.84
N VAL A 11 21.05 -15.14 15.98
CA VAL A 11 20.84 -14.91 14.54
C VAL A 11 19.99 -16.07 14.05
N ALA A 12 18.69 -15.88 14.00
CA ALA A 12 17.79 -16.77 13.29
C ALA A 12 17.97 -16.53 11.79
N LEU A 13 18.76 -17.37 11.15
CA LEU A 13 18.71 -17.53 9.70
C LEU A 13 17.29 -17.98 9.35
N ALA A 14 16.52 -17.09 8.73
CA ALA A 14 15.28 -17.48 8.10
C ALA A 14 15.61 -18.39 6.90
N SER A 15 15.58 -19.68 7.14
CA SER A 15 15.60 -20.68 6.08
C SER A 15 14.30 -20.53 5.30
N ALA A 16 14.40 -20.01 4.09
CA ALA A 16 13.34 -20.07 3.10
C ALA A 16 13.07 -21.56 2.81
N SER A 17 12.07 -22.13 3.49
CA SER A 17 11.53 -23.41 3.12
C SER A 17 10.75 -23.23 1.81
N LEU A 18 11.42 -23.55 0.72
CA LEU A 18 10.79 -23.86 -0.56
C LEU A 18 9.85 -25.05 -0.31
N LEU A 19 8.56 -24.77 -0.23
CA LEU A 19 7.52 -25.79 -0.32
C LEU A 19 7.55 -26.37 -1.73
N GLY A 20 8.37 -27.39 -1.91
CA GLY A 20 8.22 -28.34 -3.00
C GLY A 20 6.91 -29.10 -2.78
N ALA A 21 5.90 -28.80 -3.56
CA ALA A 21 4.72 -29.62 -3.65
C ALA A 21 5.12 -31.01 -4.18
N GLN A 22 5.34 -31.96 -3.30
CA GLN A 22 5.39 -33.37 -3.68
C GLN A 22 3.97 -33.83 -3.95
N LEU A 23 3.62 -33.92 -5.22
CA LEU A 23 2.49 -34.73 -5.67
C LEU A 23 2.82 -36.19 -5.35
N VAL A 24 2.22 -36.71 -4.29
CA VAL A 24 2.20 -38.16 -4.01
C VAL A 24 1.21 -38.77 -4.97
N THR A 25 1.69 -39.31 -6.09
CA THR A 25 0.94 -40.24 -6.89
C THR A 25 1.19 -41.67 -6.38
N ALA A 26 0.20 -42.21 -5.68
CA ALA A 26 0.14 -43.66 -5.43
C ALA A 26 -0.20 -44.35 -6.77
N GLY A 27 0.78 -44.97 -7.38
CA GLY A 27 0.60 -45.74 -8.59
C GLY A 27 1.86 -46.56 -8.91
N ASN A 28 1.69 -47.86 -8.91
CA ASN A 28 2.51 -48.98 -9.41
C ASN A 28 3.96 -48.67 -9.89
N PRO A 29 4.97 -49.34 -9.34
CA PRO A 29 6.35 -49.19 -9.79
C PRO A 29 6.61 -50.05 -11.00
N GLY A 30 6.48 -49.51 -12.18
CA GLY A 30 6.77 -50.22 -13.43
C GLY A 30 6.80 -49.28 -14.62
N SER A 31 7.98 -48.89 -15.06
CA SER A 31 8.33 -48.52 -16.43
C SER A 31 7.72 -47.27 -17.10
N VAL A 32 7.50 -46.19 -16.42
CA VAL A 32 7.09 -44.94 -17.09
C VAL A 32 8.16 -43.85 -17.08
N PHE A 33 9.34 -44.07 -16.52
CA PHE A 33 10.36 -43.02 -16.35
C PHE A 33 11.62 -43.18 -17.21
N ASP A 34 11.61 -44.13 -18.18
CA ASP A 34 12.80 -44.35 -19.03
C ASP A 34 12.91 -43.37 -20.22
N ASP A 35 11.88 -42.54 -20.48
CA ASP A 35 11.88 -41.51 -21.52
C ASP A 35 11.63 -40.10 -20.98
N VAL A 36 12.11 -39.79 -19.78
CA VAL A 36 12.20 -38.40 -19.37
C VAL A 36 13.46 -37.85 -20.02
N ASP A 37 13.28 -37.14 -21.14
CA ASP A 37 14.29 -36.23 -21.65
C ASP A 37 14.96 -35.50 -20.48
N PRO A 38 16.30 -35.34 -20.50
CA PRO A 38 16.99 -34.60 -19.43
C PRO A 38 16.36 -33.21 -19.32
N MET A 39 15.42 -33.12 -18.38
CA MET A 39 14.64 -31.92 -18.15
C MET A 39 15.57 -30.75 -17.98
N VAL A 40 15.50 -29.88 -18.98
CA VAL A 40 15.69 -28.43 -18.87
C VAL A 40 16.82 -28.06 -17.93
N THR A 41 18.04 -28.09 -18.46
CA THR A 41 19.22 -27.58 -17.78
C THR A 41 19.24 -26.06 -17.66
N ASP A 42 18.22 -25.34 -18.19
CA ASP A 42 18.12 -23.88 -18.22
C ASP A 42 16.86 -23.37 -17.52
N PHE A 43 16.50 -23.93 -16.35
CA PHE A 43 15.44 -23.36 -15.53
C PHE A 43 15.90 -22.01 -14.98
N ASN A 44 15.41 -20.92 -15.58
CA ASN A 44 15.54 -19.59 -15.02
C ASN A 44 14.37 -19.35 -14.05
N MET A 45 14.65 -19.18 -12.76
CA MET A 45 13.64 -18.92 -11.74
C MET A 45 12.74 -17.73 -12.10
N CYS A 46 13.26 -16.75 -12.84
CA CYS A 46 12.52 -15.58 -13.24
C CYS A 46 11.42 -15.85 -14.27
N ASP A 47 11.55 -16.94 -15.06
CA ASP A 47 10.55 -17.31 -16.07
C ASP A 47 9.20 -17.68 -15.48
N ILE A 48 9.16 -18.05 -14.20
CA ILE A 48 7.90 -18.35 -13.48
C ILE A 48 7.00 -17.11 -13.44
N PHE A 49 7.61 -15.94 -13.30
CA PHE A 49 6.89 -14.66 -13.11
C PHE A 49 6.34 -14.08 -14.42
N ASP A 50 6.79 -14.58 -15.57
CA ASP A 50 6.38 -14.08 -16.89
C ASP A 50 5.16 -14.82 -17.45
N LYS A 51 4.81 -16.00 -16.88
CA LYS A 51 3.72 -16.87 -17.37
C LYS A 51 2.38 -16.52 -16.71
N ASN A 52 1.93 -15.29 -16.87
CA ASN A 52 0.69 -14.81 -16.27
C ASN A 52 -0.52 -14.80 -17.22
N THR A 53 -0.33 -15.10 -18.49
CA THR A 53 -1.41 -15.17 -19.48
C THR A 53 -2.01 -16.56 -19.53
N LEU A 54 -3.29 -16.70 -19.13
CA LEU A 54 -4.02 -17.95 -19.14
C LEU A 54 -4.68 -18.24 -20.49
N TYR A 55 -5.08 -17.18 -21.18
CA TYR A 55 -5.78 -17.26 -22.48
C TYR A 55 -5.47 -16.04 -23.32
N GLN A 56 -5.30 -16.22 -24.63
CA GLN A 56 -5.18 -15.15 -25.60
C GLN A 56 -5.77 -15.57 -26.94
N SER A 57 -6.54 -14.68 -27.57
CA SER A 57 -7.16 -14.90 -28.87
C SER A 57 -7.31 -13.57 -29.60
N ASP A 58 -7.11 -13.60 -30.91
CA ASP A 58 -7.33 -12.44 -31.79
C ASP A 58 -8.79 -12.27 -32.19
N SER A 59 -9.64 -13.25 -31.87
CA SER A 59 -11.06 -13.27 -32.22
C SER A 59 -11.93 -13.61 -31.00
N GLY A 60 -13.24 -13.32 -31.10
CA GLY A 60 -14.18 -13.57 -30.02
C GLY A 60 -14.35 -12.37 -29.07
N PHE A 61 -15.22 -12.50 -28.08
CA PHE A 61 -15.51 -11.45 -27.11
C PHE A 61 -14.39 -11.30 -26.09
N ILE A 62 -13.87 -12.41 -25.56
CA ILE A 62 -12.71 -12.40 -24.66
C ILE A 62 -11.44 -12.48 -25.52
N ARG A 63 -10.57 -11.50 -25.39
CA ARG A 63 -9.31 -11.39 -26.12
C ARG A 63 -8.13 -11.93 -25.33
N LYS A 64 -8.11 -11.66 -24.00
CA LYS A 64 -7.03 -12.09 -23.14
C LYS A 64 -7.51 -12.28 -21.71
N ILE A 65 -6.97 -13.29 -21.02
CA ILE A 65 -7.15 -13.50 -19.59
C ILE A 65 -5.77 -13.56 -18.96
N LYS A 66 -5.53 -12.73 -17.95
CA LYS A 66 -4.31 -12.78 -17.14
C LYS A 66 -4.65 -13.10 -15.70
N LEU A 67 -3.82 -13.95 -15.10
CA LEU A 67 -3.80 -14.18 -13.66
C LEU A 67 -2.49 -13.59 -13.12
N GLN A 68 -2.60 -12.74 -12.14
CA GLN A 68 -1.48 -12.10 -11.49
C GLN A 68 -1.61 -12.24 -9.98
N GLY A 69 -0.52 -12.19 -9.27
CA GLY A 69 -0.57 -12.25 -7.83
C GLY A 69 0.58 -11.46 -7.22
N ARG A 70 0.44 -11.21 -5.92
CA ARG A 70 1.50 -10.61 -5.13
C ARG A 70 1.52 -11.19 -3.73
N TYR A 71 2.72 -11.37 -3.22
CA TYR A 71 2.93 -11.74 -1.84
C TYR A 71 4.05 -10.89 -1.26
N HIS A 72 3.74 -10.22 -0.15
CA HIS A 72 4.68 -9.42 0.61
C HIS A 72 4.78 -9.99 2.03
N SER A 73 5.97 -10.41 2.40
CA SER A 73 6.31 -10.75 3.78
C SER A 73 7.34 -9.75 4.28
N GLN A 74 7.18 -9.32 5.52
CA GLN A 74 8.13 -8.39 6.15
C GLN A 74 8.41 -8.77 7.59
N TYR A 75 9.61 -8.45 8.04
CA TYR A 75 10.05 -8.51 9.42
C TYR A 75 10.37 -7.11 9.89
N ILE A 76 9.88 -6.76 11.06
CA ILE A 76 10.12 -5.47 11.69
C ILE A 76 10.58 -5.74 13.13
N SER A 77 11.69 -5.11 13.50
CA SER A 77 12.22 -5.05 14.85
C SER A 77 12.33 -3.59 15.25
N ALA A 78 11.62 -3.16 16.27
CA ALA A 78 11.59 -1.77 16.67
C ALA A 78 11.75 -1.59 18.18
N VAL A 79 12.36 -0.47 18.55
CA VAL A 79 12.51 0.00 19.93
C VAL A 79 11.96 1.42 20.01
N GLU A 80 11.03 1.61 20.92
CA GLU A 80 10.41 2.88 21.21
C GLU A 80 10.95 3.44 22.54
N ARG A 81 11.14 4.75 22.58
CA ARG A 81 11.59 5.50 23.77
C ARG A 81 10.70 6.70 23.98
N ILE A 82 10.36 6.96 25.22
CA ILE A 82 9.67 8.15 25.70
C ILE A 82 10.61 8.90 26.63
N ASP A 83 10.88 10.17 26.39
CA ASP A 83 11.87 10.99 27.11
C ASP A 83 13.24 10.27 27.25
N GLY A 84 13.67 9.60 26.18
CA GLY A 84 14.90 8.82 26.13
C GLY A 84 14.88 7.48 26.90
N VAL A 85 13.80 7.19 27.63
CA VAL A 85 13.64 5.93 28.34
C VAL A 85 12.97 4.90 27.42
N ARG A 86 13.53 3.70 27.36
CA ARG A 86 12.94 2.58 26.59
C ARG A 86 11.58 2.22 27.19
N ASP A 87 10.54 2.40 26.39
CA ASP A 87 9.15 2.12 26.76
C ASP A 87 8.68 0.78 26.20
N ASN A 88 8.89 0.56 24.90
CA ASN A 88 8.41 -0.64 24.22
C ASN A 88 9.46 -1.24 23.28
N GLU A 89 9.36 -2.53 23.03
CA GLU A 89 10.15 -3.27 22.05
C GLU A 89 9.30 -4.34 21.43
N PHE A 90 9.36 -4.46 20.11
CA PHE A 90 8.66 -5.52 19.40
C PHE A 90 9.45 -6.06 18.22
N ASP A 91 9.29 -7.35 18.00
CA ASP A 91 9.79 -8.08 16.86
C ASP A 91 8.65 -8.86 16.25
N GLN A 92 8.41 -8.67 14.95
CA GLN A 92 7.31 -9.39 14.31
C GLN A 92 7.57 -9.68 12.84
N ILE A 93 6.97 -10.78 12.39
CA ILE A 93 6.83 -11.12 10.98
C ILE A 93 5.38 -10.89 10.57
N GLN A 94 5.18 -10.20 9.48
CA GLN A 94 3.87 -9.86 8.95
C GLN A 94 3.73 -10.32 7.50
N HIS A 95 2.61 -10.97 7.18
CA HIS A 95 2.18 -11.21 5.81
C HIS A 95 1.41 -9.98 5.32
N ARG A 96 2.17 -8.99 4.88
CA ARG A 96 1.65 -7.64 4.61
C ARG A 96 0.63 -7.61 3.49
N ARG A 97 0.83 -8.39 2.43
CA ARG A 97 -0.10 -8.54 1.30
C ARG A 97 -0.04 -9.94 0.75
N ALA A 98 -1.20 -10.54 0.54
CA ALA A 98 -1.39 -11.74 -0.25
C ALA A 98 -2.59 -11.49 -1.15
N ARG A 99 -2.37 -11.22 -2.45
CA ARG A 99 -3.42 -10.80 -3.37
C ARG A 99 -3.39 -11.63 -4.64
N ILE A 100 -4.58 -11.86 -5.19
CA ILE A 100 -4.79 -12.43 -6.52
C ILE A 100 -5.55 -11.42 -7.35
N GLN A 101 -5.05 -11.16 -8.54
CA GLN A 101 -5.64 -10.25 -9.51
C GLN A 101 -5.95 -11.01 -10.80
N MET A 102 -7.13 -10.83 -11.34
CA MET A 102 -7.47 -11.28 -12.69
C MET A 102 -7.86 -10.09 -13.55
N SER A 103 -7.43 -10.12 -14.79
CA SER A 103 -7.82 -9.15 -15.81
C SER A 103 -8.26 -9.83 -17.09
N PHE A 104 -9.28 -9.27 -17.70
CA PHE A 104 -9.92 -9.74 -18.92
C PHE A 104 -9.89 -8.60 -19.93
N ASP A 105 -9.15 -8.77 -21.02
CA ASP A 105 -9.24 -7.86 -22.15
C ASP A 105 -10.37 -8.39 -23.05
N LEU A 106 -11.34 -7.54 -23.34
CA LEU A 106 -12.55 -7.86 -24.06
C LEU A 106 -12.56 -7.17 -25.42
N ALA A 107 -13.49 -7.56 -26.29
CA ALA A 107 -13.71 -6.85 -27.53
C ALA A 107 -14.12 -5.37 -27.30
N ASN A 108 -13.99 -4.51 -28.31
CA ASN A 108 -14.38 -3.10 -28.29
C ASN A 108 -13.65 -2.26 -27.24
N ASN A 109 -12.37 -2.57 -26.99
CA ASN A 109 -11.52 -1.83 -26.06
C ASN A 109 -12.06 -1.79 -24.62
N LEU A 110 -12.82 -2.78 -24.26
CA LEU A 110 -13.26 -3.00 -22.89
C LEU A 110 -12.27 -3.91 -22.15
N SER A 111 -12.08 -3.64 -20.89
CA SER A 111 -11.43 -4.58 -19.97
C SER A 111 -12.22 -4.66 -18.66
N PHE A 112 -12.12 -5.80 -18.01
CA PHE A 112 -12.66 -6.04 -16.67
C PHE A 112 -11.53 -6.54 -15.79
N GLY A 113 -11.47 -6.08 -14.54
CA GLY A 113 -10.45 -6.52 -13.61
C GLY A 113 -10.94 -6.58 -12.18
N PHE A 114 -10.31 -7.44 -11.40
CA PHE A 114 -10.46 -7.44 -9.96
C PHE A 114 -9.16 -7.82 -9.25
N ASP A 115 -8.97 -7.29 -8.03
CA ASP A 115 -7.85 -7.59 -7.12
C ASP A 115 -8.46 -7.97 -5.76
N ALA A 116 -8.26 -9.22 -5.34
CA ALA A 116 -8.73 -9.75 -4.07
C ALA A 116 -7.57 -9.92 -3.09
N ASN A 117 -7.76 -9.46 -1.84
CA ASN A 117 -6.77 -9.55 -0.77
C ASN A 117 -7.09 -10.69 0.19
N PHE A 118 -6.06 -11.46 0.58
CA PHE A 118 -6.14 -12.64 1.44
C PHE A 118 -5.28 -12.51 2.71
N SER A 119 -4.68 -11.33 2.95
CA SER A 119 -3.82 -11.10 4.11
C SER A 119 -4.45 -10.16 5.12
N ASP A 120 -4.15 -10.36 6.39
CA ASP A 120 -4.56 -9.49 7.50
C ASP A 120 -3.75 -8.21 7.58
N GLY A 121 -2.56 -8.21 7.01
CA GLY A 121 -1.58 -7.13 7.17
C GLY A 121 -1.87 -5.83 6.41
N ASP A 122 -2.92 -5.77 5.62
CA ASP A 122 -3.26 -4.58 4.81
C ASP A 122 -4.27 -3.65 5.50
N GLY A 123 -4.44 -3.82 6.83
CA GLY A 123 -5.35 -3.00 7.63
C GLY A 123 -6.83 -3.37 7.48
N SER A 124 -7.17 -4.30 6.59
CA SER A 124 -8.51 -4.87 6.56
C SER A 124 -8.58 -5.99 7.60
N SER A 125 -9.42 -5.81 8.59
CA SER A 125 -9.68 -6.81 9.64
C SER A 125 -10.40 -8.07 9.12
N ASN A 126 -10.59 -8.17 7.83
CA ASN A 126 -11.40 -9.19 7.18
C ASN A 126 -10.51 -10.18 6.45
N THR A 127 -10.13 -11.24 7.13
CA THR A 127 -9.66 -12.45 6.48
C THR A 127 -10.85 -13.27 5.98
N LEU A 128 -10.70 -13.91 4.84
CA LEU A 128 -11.65 -14.91 4.32
C LEU A 128 -12.00 -16.02 5.33
N VAL A 129 -11.31 -16.10 6.46
CA VAL A 129 -11.35 -17.24 7.38
C VAL A 129 -12.07 -16.93 8.69
N ASN A 130 -12.20 -15.66 9.07
CA ASN A 130 -12.79 -15.30 10.36
C ASN A 130 -14.00 -14.39 10.19
N ASN A 131 -15.14 -14.79 10.61
CA ASN A 131 -16.38 -14.04 10.89
C ASN A 131 -17.53 -14.06 9.87
N GLY A 132 -17.55 -14.96 8.90
CA GLY A 132 -18.74 -15.07 8.02
C GLY A 132 -18.85 -13.94 6.99
N ASP A 133 -17.79 -13.16 6.80
CA ASP A 133 -17.74 -12.15 5.77
C ASP A 133 -17.71 -12.77 4.38
N THR A 134 -18.41 -12.17 3.46
CA THR A 134 -18.51 -12.68 2.11
C THR A 134 -17.19 -12.50 1.36
N PHE A 135 -16.89 -13.39 0.43
CA PHE A 135 -15.72 -13.29 -0.46
C PHE A 135 -15.56 -11.91 -1.11
N ILE A 136 -16.66 -11.21 -1.32
CA ILE A 136 -16.74 -9.92 -1.99
C ILE A 136 -16.12 -8.79 -1.13
N ASN A 137 -16.09 -8.90 0.19
CA ASN A 137 -15.52 -7.89 1.08
C ASN A 137 -14.01 -7.72 0.91
N ASN A 138 -13.34 -8.72 0.33
CA ASN A 138 -11.90 -8.72 0.14
C ASN A 138 -11.44 -8.11 -1.18
N PHE A 139 -12.35 -7.68 -2.05
CA PHE A 139 -11.94 -6.99 -3.28
C PHE A 139 -11.40 -5.60 -2.99
N GLN A 140 -10.13 -5.45 -3.29
CA GLN A 140 -9.46 -4.14 -3.30
C GLN A 140 -9.89 -3.30 -4.49
N THR A 141 -10.07 -3.94 -5.63
CA THR A 141 -10.48 -3.32 -6.88
C THR A 141 -11.41 -4.28 -7.60
N ILE A 142 -12.48 -3.76 -8.19
CA ILE A 142 -13.34 -4.45 -9.14
C ILE A 142 -13.94 -3.41 -10.07
N ASN A 143 -13.50 -3.39 -11.33
CA ASN A 143 -13.88 -2.34 -12.26
C ASN A 143 -13.99 -2.84 -13.70
N ILE A 144 -14.67 -2.04 -14.50
CA ILE A 144 -14.70 -2.12 -15.96
C ILE A 144 -14.05 -0.85 -16.48
N GLN A 145 -13.13 -1.01 -17.41
CA GLN A 145 -12.51 0.09 -18.14
C GLN A 145 -12.90 0.02 -19.62
N TRP A 146 -13.26 1.15 -20.17
CA TRP A 146 -13.41 1.37 -21.61
C TRP A 146 -12.36 2.35 -22.09
N LYS A 147 -11.51 1.91 -23.04
CA LYS A 147 -10.41 2.72 -23.57
C LYS A 147 -10.54 2.81 -25.11
N PRO A 148 -11.43 3.68 -25.64
CA PRO A 148 -11.69 3.76 -27.07
C PRO A 148 -10.48 4.25 -27.88
N THR A 149 -9.61 5.06 -27.30
CA THR A 149 -8.35 5.53 -27.87
C THR A 149 -7.22 5.40 -26.83
N ASP A 150 -5.97 5.59 -27.27
CA ASP A 150 -4.85 5.57 -26.33
C ASP A 150 -4.87 6.76 -25.36
N ASP A 151 -5.48 7.86 -25.78
CA ASP A 151 -5.51 9.12 -25.04
C ASP A 151 -6.80 9.34 -24.23
N PHE A 152 -7.74 8.38 -24.22
CA PHE A 152 -8.99 8.54 -23.50
C PHE A 152 -9.47 7.21 -22.90
N TYR A 153 -9.90 7.25 -21.62
CA TYR A 153 -10.50 6.10 -20.97
C TYR A 153 -11.56 6.49 -19.94
N VAL A 154 -12.44 5.53 -19.65
CA VAL A 154 -13.44 5.60 -18.58
C VAL A 154 -13.31 4.36 -17.72
N ILE A 155 -13.27 4.52 -16.40
CA ILE A 155 -13.31 3.43 -15.43
C ILE A 155 -14.58 3.55 -14.62
N ILE A 156 -15.28 2.43 -14.38
CA ILE A 156 -16.47 2.37 -13.53
C ILE A 156 -16.33 1.17 -12.60
N GLY A 157 -16.53 1.38 -11.30
CA GLY A 157 -16.47 0.34 -10.30
C GLY A 157 -15.81 0.79 -9.00
N LYS A 158 -15.32 -0.19 -8.24
CA LYS A 158 -14.48 0.05 -7.07
C LYS A 158 -13.04 0.17 -7.52
N ASP A 159 -12.47 1.31 -7.33
CA ASP A 159 -11.08 1.55 -7.74
C ASP A 159 -10.34 2.42 -6.74
N LYS A 160 -9.04 2.51 -6.94
CA LYS A 160 -8.17 3.34 -6.13
C LYS A 160 -8.38 4.80 -6.49
N GLN A 161 -8.65 5.59 -5.48
CA GLN A 161 -8.60 7.04 -5.59
C GLN A 161 -7.15 7.48 -5.43
N ASP A 162 -6.62 8.03 -6.50
CA ASP A 162 -5.22 8.41 -6.54
C ASP A 162 -5.00 9.74 -5.83
N ILE A 163 -4.09 9.74 -4.87
CA ILE A 163 -3.54 10.94 -4.26
C ILE A 163 -2.12 10.62 -3.80
N THR A 164 -1.17 11.52 -4.07
CA THR A 164 0.26 11.36 -3.82
C THR A 164 0.96 10.39 -4.77
N ARG A 165 2.20 10.70 -5.06
CA ARG A 165 3.00 9.93 -6.00
C ARG A 165 3.30 8.51 -5.51
N GLU A 166 3.61 8.38 -4.22
CA GLU A 166 3.91 7.07 -3.64
C GLU A 166 2.65 6.19 -3.53
N ASP A 167 1.47 6.79 -3.36
CA ASP A 167 0.23 6.03 -3.29
C ASP A 167 -0.25 5.58 -4.68
N ILE A 168 -0.17 6.45 -5.69
CA ILE A 168 -0.54 6.15 -7.10
C ILE A 168 0.23 4.93 -7.60
N GLN A 169 1.50 4.81 -7.24
CA GLN A 169 2.31 3.67 -7.65
C GLN A 169 1.78 2.35 -7.09
N SER A 170 1.82 1.31 -7.93
CA SER A 170 1.58 -0.05 -7.45
C SER A 170 2.56 -0.39 -6.33
N SER A 171 2.09 -1.12 -5.32
CA SER A 171 2.97 -1.61 -4.25
C SER A 171 4.16 -2.46 -4.73
N ARG A 172 4.15 -2.90 -5.99
CA ARG A 172 5.28 -3.52 -6.68
C ARG A 172 6.49 -2.59 -6.75
N PHE A 173 6.25 -1.28 -6.98
CA PHE A 173 7.29 -0.29 -7.24
C PHE A 173 7.67 0.56 -6.03
N ILE A 174 7.06 0.33 -4.86
CA ILE A 174 7.42 1.03 -3.64
C ILE A 174 8.90 0.79 -3.32
N LYS A 175 9.61 1.87 -3.01
CA LYS A 175 11.06 1.88 -2.81
C LYS A 175 11.50 1.52 -1.39
N THR A 176 10.66 1.79 -0.40
CA THR A 176 10.89 1.49 1.03
C THR A 176 10.04 0.28 1.47
N VAL A 177 10.33 -0.31 2.62
CA VAL A 177 9.54 -1.43 3.13
C VAL A 177 8.09 -1.00 3.37
N GLU A 178 7.86 0.20 3.90
CA GLU A 178 6.54 0.79 4.04
C GLU A 178 6.51 2.20 3.43
N ARG A 179 5.33 2.64 2.97
CA ARG A 179 5.11 4.01 2.49
C ARG A 179 5.35 5.04 3.60
N ALA A 180 5.58 6.27 3.19
CA ALA A 180 5.64 7.40 4.12
C ALA A 180 4.34 7.48 4.95
N PRO A 181 4.39 7.62 6.29
CA PRO A 181 3.22 7.79 7.15
C PRO A 181 2.23 8.85 6.66
N ILE A 182 2.69 10.00 6.20
CA ILE A 182 1.82 11.05 5.65
C ILE A 182 1.02 10.57 4.42
N VAL A 183 1.61 9.72 3.58
CA VAL A 183 0.93 9.10 2.44
C VAL A 183 -0.15 8.13 2.91
N ASN A 184 0.13 7.35 3.96
CA ASN A 184 -0.85 6.45 4.54
C ASN A 184 -1.96 7.21 5.28
N GLU A 185 -1.68 8.40 5.84
CA GLU A 185 -2.66 9.22 6.54
C GLU A 185 -3.72 9.80 5.59
N ILE A 186 -3.32 10.24 4.41
CA ILE A 186 -4.20 10.94 3.47
C ILE A 186 -4.61 10.06 2.27
N GLY A 187 -3.81 9.03 1.92
CA GLY A 187 -4.01 8.17 0.76
C GLY A 187 -4.87 6.92 0.98
N GLN A 188 -4.83 6.03 0.01
CA GLN A 188 -5.33 4.65 0.06
C GLN A 188 -6.84 4.44 0.11
N GLN A 189 -7.65 5.36 -0.39
CA GLN A 189 -9.07 5.11 -0.55
C GLN A 189 -9.38 4.25 -1.78
N ARG A 190 -10.40 3.42 -1.65
CA ARG A 190 -10.92 2.57 -2.74
C ARG A 190 -12.44 2.66 -2.79
N PRO A 191 -12.98 3.84 -3.09
CA PRO A 191 -14.42 4.05 -3.18
C PRO A 191 -15.00 3.41 -4.43
N TRP A 192 -16.32 3.35 -4.49
CA TRP A 192 -17.06 3.06 -5.70
C TRP A 192 -17.29 4.34 -6.49
N GLY A 193 -17.19 4.27 -7.82
CA GLY A 193 -17.44 5.46 -8.62
C GLY A 193 -17.12 5.30 -10.09
N ALA A 194 -16.88 6.43 -10.71
CA ALA A 194 -16.46 6.52 -12.09
C ALA A 194 -15.33 7.53 -12.24
N GLN A 195 -14.38 7.23 -13.11
CA GLN A 195 -13.26 8.10 -13.44
C GLN A 195 -13.13 8.20 -14.95
N VAL A 196 -12.87 9.40 -15.43
CA VAL A 196 -12.53 9.70 -16.83
C VAL A 196 -11.10 10.18 -16.86
N GLY A 197 -10.29 9.59 -17.73
CA GLY A 197 -8.91 10.02 -17.96
C GLY A 197 -8.69 10.41 -19.42
N TRP A 198 -7.90 11.44 -19.64
CA TRP A 198 -7.50 11.88 -20.98
C TRP A 198 -6.09 12.44 -20.99
N ILE A 199 -5.44 12.31 -22.14
CA ILE A 199 -4.12 12.84 -22.42
C ILE A 199 -4.26 13.90 -23.53
N ALA A 200 -3.76 15.10 -23.28
CA ALA A 200 -3.74 16.18 -24.26
C ALA A 200 -2.38 16.86 -24.22
N ASN A 201 -1.68 16.89 -25.36
CA ASN A 201 -0.32 17.45 -25.46
C ASN A 201 0.69 16.85 -24.46
N GLY A 202 0.57 15.54 -24.20
CA GLY A 202 1.40 14.84 -23.22
C GLY A 202 0.98 15.04 -21.76
N ILE A 203 0.03 15.93 -21.47
CA ILE A 203 -0.50 16.17 -20.13
C ILE A 203 -1.61 15.17 -19.86
N GLU A 204 -1.44 14.32 -18.85
CA GLU A 204 -2.46 13.39 -18.38
C GLU A 204 -3.35 14.06 -17.34
N GLN A 205 -4.66 13.92 -17.50
CA GLN A 205 -5.66 14.42 -16.58
C GLN A 205 -6.67 13.34 -16.26
N ARG A 206 -7.12 13.29 -15.00
CA ARG A 206 -8.15 12.35 -14.52
C ARG A 206 -9.16 13.09 -13.66
N LEU A 207 -10.42 12.83 -13.88
CA LEU A 207 -11.53 13.36 -13.08
C LEU A 207 -12.38 12.19 -12.59
N GLY A 208 -12.58 12.07 -11.28
CA GLY A 208 -13.35 11.01 -10.66
C GLY A 208 -14.53 11.55 -9.84
N ALA A 209 -15.62 10.77 -9.80
CA ALA A 209 -16.76 10.98 -8.91
C ALA A 209 -16.98 9.69 -8.11
N TRP A 210 -17.06 9.81 -6.78
CA TRP A 210 -16.93 8.70 -5.86
C TRP A 210 -18.04 8.69 -4.82
N VAL A 211 -18.35 7.48 -4.32
CA VAL A 211 -19.24 7.24 -3.20
C VAL A 211 -18.45 6.43 -2.17
N TYR A 212 -18.32 6.97 -0.96
CA TYR A 212 -17.66 6.35 0.16
C TYR A 212 -18.71 5.62 0.98
N GLY A 213 -18.84 4.31 0.78
CA GLY A 213 -19.77 3.49 1.54
C GLY A 213 -19.36 3.37 3.00
N ALA A 214 -20.33 3.18 3.88
CA ALA A 214 -20.06 2.76 5.24
C ALA A 214 -19.33 1.42 5.22
N TYR A 215 -18.21 1.34 5.92
CA TYR A 215 -17.34 0.16 5.99
C TYR A 215 -18.08 -1.10 6.49
N ASP A 216 -19.21 -0.92 7.19
CA ASP A 216 -19.97 -1.97 7.85
C ASP A 216 -20.92 -2.77 6.96
N GLN A 217 -21.19 -2.30 5.77
CA GLN A 217 -22.24 -2.91 4.94
C GLN A 217 -21.72 -3.73 3.77
N GLY A 218 -20.46 -4.11 3.80
CA GLY A 218 -19.86 -4.91 2.73
C GLY A 218 -19.93 -4.22 1.36
N PRO A 219 -19.09 -4.60 0.42
CA PRO A 219 -19.05 -4.02 -0.93
C PRO A 219 -20.26 -4.37 -1.78
N GLU A 220 -21.20 -5.13 -1.25
CA GLU A 220 -22.37 -5.62 -1.96
C GLU A 220 -23.37 -4.49 -2.31
N TRP A 221 -23.31 -3.38 -1.55
CA TRP A 221 -24.23 -2.28 -1.71
C TRP A 221 -23.52 -0.95 -1.77
N VAL A 222 -23.70 -0.24 -2.86
CA VAL A 222 -23.33 1.18 -2.94
C VAL A 222 -24.43 1.99 -2.30
N ASP A 223 -24.20 2.49 -1.11
CA ASP A 223 -25.15 3.41 -0.47
C ASP A 223 -24.94 4.82 -1.04
N PHE A 224 -25.80 5.21 -1.97
CA PHE A 224 -25.77 6.55 -2.54
C PHE A 224 -26.18 7.66 -1.56
N SER A 225 -26.63 7.33 -0.36
CA SER A 225 -26.81 8.28 0.73
C SER A 225 -25.53 8.54 1.52
N ALA A 226 -24.49 7.71 1.32
CA ALA A 226 -23.18 7.89 1.93
C ALA A 226 -22.43 9.10 1.37
N ASN A 227 -21.30 9.41 2.00
CA ASN A 227 -20.44 10.53 1.59
C ASN A 227 -20.04 10.41 0.11
N LYS A 228 -20.05 11.53 -0.57
CA LYS A 228 -19.68 11.64 -1.99
C LYS A 228 -18.43 12.48 -2.12
N GLY A 229 -17.67 12.22 -3.14
CA GLY A 229 -16.47 12.99 -3.41
C GLY A 229 -16.14 13.11 -4.88
N LEU A 230 -15.22 14.00 -5.11
CA LEU A 230 -14.63 14.26 -6.42
C LEU A 230 -13.10 14.09 -6.29
N SER A 231 -12.47 13.65 -7.36
CA SER A 231 -11.02 13.68 -7.47
C SER A 231 -10.57 14.30 -8.78
N TYR A 232 -9.45 14.97 -8.75
CA TYR A 232 -8.78 15.46 -9.93
C TYR A 232 -7.28 15.18 -9.80
N ASN A 233 -6.71 14.61 -10.87
CA ASN A 233 -5.28 14.33 -10.95
C ASN A 233 -4.73 14.92 -12.24
N LEU A 234 -3.58 15.55 -12.14
CA LEU A 234 -2.85 16.17 -13.23
C LEU A 234 -1.41 15.67 -13.22
N THR A 235 -0.93 15.16 -14.34
CA THR A 235 0.48 14.86 -14.56
C THR A 235 0.98 15.66 -15.75
N VAL A 236 2.01 16.47 -15.54
CA VAL A 236 2.63 17.33 -16.55
C VAL A 236 4.08 16.90 -16.73
N PRO A 237 4.46 16.34 -17.88
CA PRO A 237 5.86 16.12 -18.22
C PRO A 237 6.53 17.49 -18.46
N VAL A 238 7.42 17.88 -17.57
CA VAL A 238 8.16 19.15 -17.68
C VAL A 238 9.29 19.02 -18.68
N ASN A 239 9.95 17.87 -18.67
CA ASN A 239 10.97 17.46 -19.64
C ASN A 239 11.13 15.93 -19.59
N GLU A 240 12.15 15.40 -20.29
CA GLU A 240 12.40 13.94 -20.37
C GLU A 240 12.71 13.28 -19.02
N ASP A 241 13.22 14.07 -18.06
CA ASP A 241 13.69 13.56 -16.76
C ASP A 241 12.71 13.90 -15.61
N LEU A 242 11.69 14.78 -15.83
CA LEU A 242 10.90 15.36 -14.73
C LEU A 242 9.42 15.44 -15.07
N ASP A 243 8.61 14.81 -14.22
CA ASP A 243 7.15 14.97 -14.18
C ASP A 243 6.74 15.79 -12.95
N PHE A 244 5.77 16.67 -13.14
CA PHE A 244 5.07 17.38 -12.07
C PHE A 244 3.69 16.77 -11.88
N HIS A 245 3.24 16.66 -10.61
CA HIS A 245 1.94 16.11 -10.26
C HIS A 245 1.16 17.06 -9.35
N LEU A 246 -0.14 17.13 -9.62
CA LEU A 246 -1.12 17.79 -8.76
C LEU A 246 -2.31 16.86 -8.60
N ASP A 247 -2.61 16.48 -7.36
CA ASP A 247 -3.75 15.67 -7.01
C ASP A 247 -4.65 16.45 -6.05
N TRP A 248 -5.95 16.37 -6.25
CA TRP A 248 -6.96 16.98 -5.40
C TRP A 248 -8.13 16.05 -5.20
N ASN A 249 -8.54 15.89 -3.95
CA ASN A 249 -9.71 15.14 -3.55
C ASN A 249 -10.62 16.03 -2.70
N TYR A 250 -11.92 15.93 -2.96
CA TYR A 250 -12.98 16.53 -2.17
C TYR A 250 -13.92 15.44 -1.69
N VAL A 251 -14.30 15.48 -0.41
CA VAL A 251 -15.30 14.59 0.18
C VAL A 251 -16.32 15.42 0.92
N ASN A 252 -17.60 15.28 0.55
CA ASN A 252 -18.68 15.89 1.33
C ASN A 252 -18.88 15.10 2.63
N ASN A 253 -18.44 15.66 3.73
CA ASN A 253 -18.46 15.07 5.06
C ASN A 253 -19.72 15.48 5.86
N ASP A 254 -20.86 15.80 5.23
CA ASP A 254 -22.11 16.26 5.88
C ASP A 254 -22.74 15.23 6.84
N GLY A 255 -21.98 14.79 7.84
CA GLY A 255 -22.50 13.98 8.96
C GLY A 255 -23.03 12.60 8.58
N GLY A 256 -22.80 12.13 7.35
CA GLY A 256 -23.20 10.79 6.91
C GLY A 256 -22.46 9.66 7.64
N LEU A 257 -21.26 9.94 8.13
CA LEU A 257 -20.47 9.02 8.94
C LEU A 257 -21.03 8.80 10.36
N GLU A 258 -21.87 9.69 10.87
CA GLU A 258 -22.54 9.47 12.17
C GLU A 258 -23.50 8.27 12.15
N ARG A 259 -24.02 7.87 11.02
CA ARG A 259 -24.96 6.74 10.90
C ARG A 259 -24.28 5.38 10.88
N ALA A 260 -22.99 5.32 10.58
CA ALA A 260 -22.19 4.10 10.63
C ALA A 260 -21.75 3.72 12.05
N ARG A 261 -22.34 4.27 13.09
CA ARG A 261 -21.97 4.12 14.51
C ARG A 261 -22.28 2.76 15.14
N GLY A 262 -22.28 1.72 14.41
CA GLY A 262 -22.29 0.36 14.95
C GLY A 262 -20.92 -0.29 14.93
N ASN A 263 -19.97 0.11 15.78
CA ASN A 263 -18.69 -0.59 16.02
C ASN A 263 -17.61 -0.55 14.93
N ALA A 264 -17.76 0.18 13.84
CA ALA A 264 -16.73 0.29 12.82
C ALA A 264 -15.81 1.46 13.10
N GLU A 265 -14.53 1.22 12.85
CA GLU A 265 -13.51 2.26 12.81
C GLU A 265 -13.81 3.18 11.62
N VAL A 266 -14.53 4.26 11.87
CA VAL A 266 -14.89 5.24 10.84
C VAL A 266 -13.64 5.97 10.39
N GLY A 267 -13.36 5.89 9.07
CA GLY A 267 -12.55 6.86 8.37
C GLY A 267 -11.11 7.02 8.85
N THR A 268 -10.37 5.97 8.73
CA THR A 268 -8.92 6.12 8.59
C THR A 268 -8.67 6.47 7.13
N PHE A 269 -7.89 7.54 6.84
CA PHE A 269 -7.44 7.89 5.48
C PHE A 269 -8.16 9.08 4.85
N GLY A 270 -7.82 9.41 3.62
CA GLY A 270 -8.19 10.60 2.87
C GLY A 270 -9.68 10.96 2.82
N SER A 271 -10.59 10.02 3.07
CA SER A 271 -12.02 10.34 3.24
C SER A 271 -12.35 11.03 4.56
N ALA A 272 -11.41 11.09 5.49
CA ALA A 272 -11.55 11.84 6.74
C ALA A 272 -11.38 13.36 6.53
N TYR A 273 -10.81 13.78 5.41
CA TYR A 273 -10.57 15.19 5.10
C TYR A 273 -11.59 15.66 4.06
N GLU A 274 -12.15 16.85 4.27
CA GLU A 274 -13.05 17.48 3.29
C GLU A 274 -12.27 17.78 2.00
N HIS A 275 -11.04 18.28 2.14
CA HIS A 275 -10.13 18.48 1.02
C HIS A 275 -8.79 17.81 1.31
N ALA A 276 -8.24 17.14 0.31
CA ALA A 276 -6.87 16.66 0.31
C ALA A 276 -6.19 17.09 -0.98
N VAL A 277 -4.98 17.64 -0.86
CA VAL A 277 -4.17 18.13 -1.98
C VAL A 277 -2.78 17.52 -1.87
N ALA A 278 -2.25 17.03 -2.97
CA ALA A 278 -0.84 16.67 -3.08
C ALA A 278 -0.21 17.35 -4.28
N VAL A 279 0.98 17.88 -4.10
CA VAL A 279 1.82 18.46 -5.14
C VAL A 279 3.15 17.75 -5.12
N GLY A 280 3.51 17.12 -6.22
CA GLY A 280 4.67 16.25 -6.25
C GLY A 280 5.50 16.33 -7.52
N ILE A 281 6.66 15.73 -7.44
CA ILE A 281 7.57 15.53 -8.56
C ILE A 281 8.03 14.07 -8.61
N ASP A 282 8.24 13.59 -9.83
CA ASP A 282 8.95 12.36 -10.16
C ASP A 282 10.09 12.73 -11.10
N TYR A 283 11.32 12.69 -10.59
CA TYR A 283 12.52 12.97 -11.34
C TYR A 283 13.30 11.67 -11.54
N GLU A 284 13.64 11.34 -12.77
CA GLU A 284 14.44 10.17 -13.09
C GLU A 284 15.47 10.50 -14.17
N LYS A 285 16.74 10.42 -13.80
CA LYS A 285 17.85 10.61 -14.73
C LYS A 285 18.97 9.61 -14.46
N ASP A 286 19.36 8.87 -15.49
CA ASP A 286 20.39 7.83 -15.45
C ASP A 286 20.09 6.79 -14.34
N ARG A 287 20.81 6.85 -13.23
CA ARG A 287 20.69 5.96 -12.09
C ARG A 287 19.97 6.58 -10.89
N LEU A 288 19.68 7.85 -10.96
CA LEU A 288 19.05 8.61 -9.88
C LEU A 288 17.55 8.73 -10.15
N LYS A 289 16.75 8.38 -9.15
CA LYS A 289 15.33 8.69 -9.10
C LYS A 289 15.01 9.43 -7.82
N VAL A 290 14.19 10.50 -7.91
CA VAL A 290 13.71 11.25 -6.75
C VAL A 290 12.20 11.38 -6.85
N ILE A 291 11.50 10.91 -5.82
CA ILE A 291 10.05 11.10 -5.65
C ILE A 291 9.85 12.00 -4.45
N SER A 292 9.01 13.01 -4.60
CA SER A 292 8.68 13.94 -3.51
C SER A 292 7.26 14.43 -3.65
N ASP A 293 6.52 14.49 -2.53
CA ASP A 293 5.21 15.13 -2.43
C ASP A 293 5.17 16.07 -1.23
N PHE A 294 4.51 17.20 -1.41
CA PHE A 294 3.91 18.00 -0.36
C PHE A 294 2.41 17.68 -0.31
N ILE A 295 1.90 17.41 0.88
CA ILE A 295 0.55 16.90 1.06
C ILE A 295 -0.14 17.74 2.13
N TYR A 296 -1.40 18.12 1.86
CA TYR A 296 -2.24 18.88 2.77
C TYR A 296 -3.65 18.30 2.81
N GLY A 297 -4.17 18.03 3.99
CA GLY A 297 -5.54 17.63 4.24
C GLY A 297 -6.23 18.67 5.12
N ALA A 298 -7.35 19.21 4.65
CA ALA A 298 -8.12 20.24 5.34
C ALA A 298 -9.41 19.69 5.92
N ASN A 299 -9.87 20.32 7.02
CA ASN A 299 -11.18 20.08 7.63
C ASN A 299 -11.43 18.59 7.90
N ARG A 300 -10.55 17.98 8.69
CA ARG A 300 -10.78 16.60 9.12
C ARG A 300 -12.08 16.48 9.88
N GLU A 301 -12.96 15.60 9.42
CA GLU A 301 -14.14 15.26 10.15
C GLU A 301 -13.79 14.49 11.43
N ARG A 302 -14.61 14.65 12.47
CA ARG A 302 -14.48 13.87 13.71
C ARG A 302 -14.50 12.39 13.39
N SER A 303 -13.40 11.71 13.61
CA SER A 303 -13.46 10.26 13.69
C SER A 303 -14.29 9.91 14.93
N GLY A 304 -15.40 9.21 14.71
CA GLY A 304 -16.24 8.73 15.80
C GLY A 304 -15.43 8.01 16.86
N ALA A 305 -15.84 8.15 18.09
CA ALA A 305 -15.19 7.72 19.31
C ALA A 305 -14.35 6.45 19.15
N TYR A 306 -13.07 6.61 19.24
CA TYR A 306 -12.20 5.49 19.60
C TYR A 306 -12.49 5.11 21.05
N ARG A 307 -12.54 3.82 21.35
CA ARG A 307 -12.76 3.30 22.71
C ARG A 307 -11.83 4.02 23.69
N GLY A 308 -12.36 4.94 24.47
CA GLY A 308 -11.65 5.61 25.54
C GLY A 308 -11.71 7.13 25.46
N SER A 309 -12.91 7.68 25.47
CA SER A 309 -13.28 8.92 26.17
C SER A 309 -12.86 10.29 25.67
N GLU A 310 -12.11 10.49 24.60
CA GLU A 310 -11.88 11.87 24.17
C GLU A 310 -12.29 12.07 22.70
N GLU A 311 -13.24 12.99 22.52
CA GLU A 311 -13.70 13.44 21.21
C GLU A 311 -12.54 14.20 20.52
N ILE A 312 -12.06 13.68 19.39
CA ILE A 312 -11.13 14.43 18.55
C ILE A 312 -11.90 15.61 17.96
N PRO A 313 -11.47 16.84 18.18
CA PRO A 313 -12.15 18.01 17.65
C PRO A 313 -12.21 17.94 16.11
N ALA A 314 -13.35 18.31 15.54
CA ALA A 314 -13.48 18.51 14.10
C ALA A 314 -12.66 19.74 13.66
N GLY A 315 -12.25 19.77 12.39
CA GLY A 315 -11.67 20.94 11.76
C GLY A 315 -10.15 21.05 11.87
N ASN A 316 -9.45 19.94 12.10
CA ASN A 316 -7.98 19.97 12.09
C ASN A 316 -7.43 19.69 10.71
N ASP A 317 -6.44 20.46 10.35
CA ASP A 317 -5.65 20.29 9.14
C ASP A 317 -4.42 19.44 9.44
N THR A 318 -4.01 18.69 8.44
CA THR A 318 -2.76 17.91 8.47
C THR A 318 -1.95 18.25 7.25
N TRP A 319 -0.67 18.47 7.41
CA TRP A 319 0.21 18.68 6.28
C TRP A 319 1.55 18.00 6.48
N GLY A 320 2.24 17.78 5.41
CA GLY A 320 3.56 17.21 5.47
C GLY A 320 4.19 17.07 4.11
N PHE A 321 5.39 16.55 4.10
CA PHE A 321 6.10 16.26 2.87
C PHE A 321 7.05 15.09 3.06
N TYR A 322 7.44 14.50 1.97
CA TYR A 322 8.58 13.59 1.93
C TYR A 322 9.43 13.84 0.69
N VAL A 323 10.71 13.51 0.82
CA VAL A 323 11.67 13.45 -0.27
C VAL A 323 12.36 12.11 -0.23
N MET A 324 12.31 11.38 -1.35
CA MET A 324 12.81 10.01 -1.44
C MET A 324 13.71 9.83 -2.66
N PRO A 325 15.01 10.17 -2.56
CA PRO A 325 15.99 9.79 -3.55
C PRO A 325 16.31 8.30 -3.49
N SER A 326 16.48 7.69 -4.65
CA SER A 326 17.00 6.36 -4.81
C SER A 326 18.06 6.33 -5.91
N TYR A 327 19.07 5.45 -5.78
CA TYR A 327 20.18 5.37 -6.71
C TYR A 327 20.53 3.92 -7.04
N LYS A 328 20.48 3.57 -8.31
CA LYS A 328 20.90 2.25 -8.82
C LYS A 328 22.43 2.11 -8.74
N ILE A 329 22.91 1.46 -7.68
CA ILE A 329 24.34 1.18 -7.45
C ILE A 329 24.85 0.21 -8.51
N THR A 330 24.06 -0.86 -8.74
CA THR A 330 24.24 -1.81 -9.83
C THR A 330 22.89 -2.05 -10.51
N GLU A 331 22.83 -2.89 -11.52
CA GLU A 331 21.53 -3.28 -12.15
C GLU A 331 20.59 -3.98 -11.17
N ASN A 332 21.15 -4.69 -10.19
CA ASN A 332 20.39 -5.50 -9.24
C ASN A 332 20.32 -4.89 -7.82
N LEU A 333 21.02 -3.78 -7.57
CA LEU A 333 21.06 -3.16 -6.25
C LEU A 333 20.77 -1.67 -6.33
N GLU A 334 19.77 -1.23 -5.58
CA GLU A 334 19.39 0.17 -5.45
C GLU A 334 19.44 0.58 -3.98
N GLY A 335 20.13 1.69 -3.69
CA GLY A 335 20.09 2.35 -2.39
C GLY A 335 18.93 3.34 -2.34
N VAL A 336 18.28 3.45 -1.20
CA VAL A 336 17.11 4.31 -0.99
C VAL A 336 17.30 5.10 0.29
N PHE A 337 17.00 6.39 0.22
CA PHE A 337 16.90 7.27 1.36
C PHE A 337 15.54 7.95 1.35
N ARG A 338 14.94 8.21 2.52
CA ARG A 338 13.72 9.02 2.65
C ARG A 338 13.82 9.88 3.90
N TYR A 339 13.51 11.15 3.74
CA TYR A 339 13.16 12.04 4.84
C TYR A 339 11.70 12.42 4.71
N GLN A 340 10.99 12.48 5.82
CA GLN A 340 9.62 12.96 5.86
C GLN A 340 9.36 13.80 7.11
N TYR A 341 8.40 14.69 6.95
CA TYR A 341 7.82 15.50 8.00
C TYR A 341 6.30 15.47 7.90
N MET A 342 5.62 15.44 9.04
CA MET A 342 4.19 15.58 9.13
C MET A 342 3.83 16.39 10.36
N ASP A 343 2.98 17.39 10.16
CA ASP A 343 2.31 18.15 11.20
C ASP A 343 0.84 17.77 11.19
N SER A 344 0.37 17.28 12.31
CA SER A 344 -1.01 16.78 12.41
C SER A 344 -2.00 17.83 12.92
N GLY A 345 -1.51 19.04 13.26
CA GLY A 345 -2.34 20.16 13.70
C GLY A 345 -2.97 20.00 15.08
N ARG A 346 -3.29 18.82 15.55
CA ARG A 346 -3.75 18.43 16.90
C ARG A 346 -4.00 16.92 16.95
N GLU A 347 -3.80 16.30 18.12
CA GLU A 347 -4.24 14.96 18.54
C GLU A 347 -4.41 13.92 17.40
N GLN A 348 -3.44 13.81 16.53
CA GLN A 348 -3.46 12.71 15.56
C GLN A 348 -2.71 11.52 16.12
N ARG A 349 -3.40 10.41 16.07
CA ARG A 349 -2.74 9.12 16.20
C ARG A 349 -1.93 8.92 14.93
N THR A 350 -0.62 9.21 15.00
CA THR A 350 0.24 8.69 13.97
C THR A 350 0.03 7.20 13.94
N GLN A 351 -0.43 6.71 12.81
CA GLN A 351 -0.36 5.29 12.58
C GLN A 351 1.13 4.94 12.66
N ARG A 352 1.51 4.46 13.86
CA ARG A 352 2.71 3.68 14.03
C ARG A 352 4.03 4.42 14.03
N PHE A 353 4.45 4.80 15.17
CA PHE A 353 5.84 4.58 15.51
C PHE A 353 6.06 3.05 15.49
N GLY A 354 6.65 2.56 14.41
CA GLY A 354 6.75 1.14 14.19
C GLY A 354 5.42 0.49 13.74
N ASN A 355 5.51 -0.40 12.80
CA ASN A 355 4.36 -1.11 12.26
C ASN A 355 4.00 -2.26 13.21
N ASP A 356 3.29 -1.96 14.30
CA ASP A 356 2.81 -2.97 15.24
C ASP A 356 1.75 -3.83 14.56
N GLY A 357 2.14 -4.90 13.92
CA GLY A 357 1.28 -5.83 13.18
C GLY A 357 0.09 -6.41 13.95
N GLY A 358 -0.57 -5.58 14.76
CA GLY A 358 -1.90 -5.86 15.27
C GLY A 358 -1.98 -6.53 16.64
N GLY A 359 -0.91 -6.54 17.43
CA GLY A 359 -0.97 -7.14 18.77
C GLY A 359 -1.58 -6.23 19.82
N ASP A 360 -1.14 -5.00 19.91
CA ASP A 360 -1.65 -4.05 20.90
C ASP A 360 -1.98 -2.71 20.23
N ARG A 361 -3.25 -2.57 19.87
CA ARG A 361 -3.81 -1.34 19.28
C ARG A 361 -3.81 -0.16 20.27
N ASN A 362 -3.33 -0.36 21.47
CA ASN A 362 -3.36 0.65 22.53
C ASN A 362 -2.07 1.47 22.64
N ALA A 363 -0.98 1.05 22.00
CA ALA A 363 0.27 1.82 21.95
C ALA A 363 0.29 2.85 20.81
N ARG A 364 -0.78 3.63 20.68
CA ARG A 364 -0.87 4.70 19.70
C ARG A 364 -0.60 6.02 20.39
N PHE A 365 0.57 6.56 20.13
CA PHE A 365 0.91 7.89 20.63
C PHE A 365 0.33 8.95 19.70
N ASN A 366 -0.29 9.94 20.27
CA ASN A 366 -0.68 11.15 19.58
C ASN A 366 0.56 12.03 19.44
N VAL A 367 1.09 12.16 18.25
CA VAL A 367 2.28 12.97 17.96
C VAL A 367 1.85 14.22 17.20
N GLU A 368 2.26 15.39 17.67
CA GLU A 368 1.96 16.67 17.04
C GLU A 368 2.83 16.86 15.78
N ASN A 369 4.15 16.71 15.97
CA ASN A 369 5.14 16.83 14.91
C ASN A 369 5.85 15.50 14.72
N TYR A 370 5.82 14.97 13.52
CA TYR A 370 6.46 13.70 13.18
C TYR A 370 7.56 13.89 12.16
N HIS A 371 8.72 13.39 12.46
CA HIS A 371 9.84 13.31 11.54
C HIS A 371 10.28 11.87 11.38
N SER A 372 10.75 11.48 10.22
CA SER A 372 11.55 10.26 10.09
C SER A 372 12.61 10.34 9.00
N VAL A 373 13.65 9.55 9.21
CA VAL A 373 14.70 9.28 8.24
C VAL A 373 14.78 7.78 8.04
N TYR A 374 14.63 7.35 6.80
CA TYR A 374 14.83 5.97 6.38
C TYR A 374 16.06 5.87 5.48
N GLY A 375 16.92 4.88 5.75
CA GLY A 375 18.02 4.50 4.87
C GLY A 375 17.96 3.00 4.61
N GLY A 376 18.00 2.59 3.35
CA GLY A 376 17.84 1.19 3.00
C GLY A 376 18.29 0.84 1.59
N PHE A 377 17.95 -0.37 1.19
CA PHE A 377 18.29 -0.90 -0.12
C PHE A 377 17.20 -1.83 -0.65
N GLN A 378 17.19 -2.02 -1.97
CA GLN A 378 16.46 -3.05 -2.69
C GLN A 378 17.45 -3.91 -3.49
N TYR A 379 17.29 -5.22 -3.41
CA TYR A 379 18.04 -6.17 -4.23
C TYR A 379 17.09 -6.94 -5.13
N PHE A 380 17.23 -6.75 -6.43
CA PHE A 380 16.36 -7.32 -7.45
C PHE A 380 16.90 -8.68 -7.90
N LEU A 381 16.18 -9.76 -7.55
CA LEU A 381 16.49 -11.12 -7.97
C LEU A 381 15.92 -11.42 -9.37
N CYS A 382 14.70 -10.94 -9.64
CA CYS A 382 14.00 -11.05 -10.93
C CYS A 382 13.35 -9.71 -11.28
N GLY A 383 14.14 -8.63 -11.30
CA GLY A 383 13.60 -7.28 -11.43
C GLY A 383 12.57 -6.98 -10.34
N GLU A 384 11.50 -6.29 -10.70
CA GLU A 384 10.40 -5.98 -9.77
C GLU A 384 9.50 -7.19 -9.44
N ASN A 385 9.70 -8.34 -10.11
CA ASN A 385 8.90 -9.55 -9.86
C ASN A 385 9.32 -10.28 -8.58
N LEU A 386 10.60 -10.23 -8.23
CA LEU A 386 11.11 -10.78 -6.98
C LEU A 386 12.24 -9.89 -6.46
N LYS A 387 12.00 -9.28 -5.32
CA LYS A 387 13.01 -8.43 -4.67
C LYS A 387 13.05 -8.61 -3.16
N LEU A 388 14.25 -8.41 -2.61
CA LEU A 388 14.51 -8.29 -1.19
C LEU A 388 14.74 -6.82 -0.85
N MET A 389 14.24 -6.40 0.29
CA MET A 389 14.36 -5.02 0.75
C MET A 389 14.83 -5.03 2.20
N GLY A 390 15.61 -4.04 2.57
CA GLY A 390 16.03 -3.87 3.95
C GLY A 390 16.40 -2.43 4.23
N GLY A 391 16.18 -2.00 5.46
CA GLY A 391 16.54 -0.66 5.87
C GLY A 391 16.34 -0.41 7.36
N TYR A 392 16.78 0.76 7.76
CA TYR A 392 16.59 1.29 9.10
C TYR A 392 15.83 2.61 9.02
N GLU A 393 14.81 2.75 9.85
CA GLU A 393 14.07 3.98 10.01
C GLU A 393 14.23 4.49 11.44
N HIS A 394 14.58 5.75 11.57
CA HIS A 394 14.54 6.49 12.83
C HIS A 394 13.47 7.55 12.73
N ALA A 395 12.50 7.49 13.63
CA ALA A 395 11.39 8.42 13.70
C ALA A 395 11.38 9.11 15.08
N TRP A 396 10.99 10.38 15.10
CA TRP A 396 10.88 11.15 16.34
C TRP A 396 9.77 12.20 16.21
N GLY A 397 9.29 12.67 17.36
CA GLY A 397 8.28 13.72 17.44
C GLY A 397 7.89 14.04 18.85
N ASP A 398 6.99 15.00 19.01
CA ASP A 398 6.48 15.47 20.29
C ASP A 398 5.12 14.85 20.56
N LEU A 399 4.92 14.28 21.74
CA LEU A 399 3.60 13.84 22.17
C LEU A 399 2.68 15.03 22.35
N PHE A 400 1.51 14.96 21.73
CA PHE A 400 0.51 16.02 21.74
C PHE A 400 0.13 16.45 23.17
N GLY A 401 0.09 17.77 23.38
CA GLY A 401 -0.33 18.35 24.65
C GLY A 401 0.66 18.17 25.80
N THR A 402 1.83 17.62 25.52
CA THR A 402 2.92 17.43 26.48
C THR A 402 4.23 17.90 25.86
N ASN A 403 5.24 18.18 26.67
CA ASN A 403 6.60 18.39 26.18
C ASN A 403 7.42 17.09 26.23
N THR A 404 6.79 15.99 25.89
CA THR A 404 7.37 14.65 26.00
C THR A 404 7.83 14.19 24.62
N ASP A 405 9.12 13.94 24.49
CA ASP A 405 9.71 13.44 23.25
C ASP A 405 9.44 11.96 23.09
N ILE A 406 9.13 11.53 21.88
CA ILE A 406 9.05 10.13 21.50
C ILE A 406 9.99 9.83 20.34
N GLU A 407 10.68 8.72 20.43
CA GLU A 407 11.59 8.22 19.39
C GLU A 407 11.35 6.76 19.11
N THR A 408 11.46 6.36 17.85
CA THR A 408 11.43 4.94 17.45
C THR A 408 12.57 4.66 16.48
N GLY A 409 13.35 3.62 16.77
CA GLY A 409 14.30 3.04 15.84
C GLY A 409 13.81 1.68 15.35
N SER A 410 13.71 1.48 14.04
CA SER A 410 13.19 0.23 13.48
C SER A 410 14.07 -0.32 12.37
N TRP A 411 14.44 -1.61 12.49
CA TRP A 411 14.98 -2.40 11.39
C TRP A 411 13.83 -3.07 10.64
N GLN A 412 13.85 -2.96 9.33
CA GLN A 412 12.79 -3.43 8.45
C GLN A 412 13.38 -4.26 7.33
N PHE A 413 12.85 -5.47 7.10
CA PHE A 413 13.24 -6.34 6.00
C PHE A 413 11.98 -6.88 5.32
N ALA A 414 12.01 -6.99 4.01
CA ALA A 414 10.87 -7.49 3.26
C ALA A 414 11.30 -8.33 2.06
N MET A 415 10.47 -9.32 1.75
CA MET A 415 10.48 -10.02 0.47
C MET A 415 9.18 -9.68 -0.26
N ARG A 416 9.30 -9.32 -1.53
CA ARG A 416 8.15 -9.02 -2.39
C ARG A 416 8.20 -9.85 -3.65
N THR A 417 7.07 -10.50 -3.95
CA THR A 417 6.92 -11.31 -5.17
C THR A 417 5.68 -10.86 -5.94
N TYR A 418 5.79 -10.90 -7.28
CA TYR A 418 4.72 -10.60 -8.23
C TYR A 418 4.81 -11.59 -9.40
N PHE A 419 3.70 -12.17 -9.79
CA PHE A 419 3.60 -13.08 -10.93
C PHE A 419 2.40 -12.74 -11.80
#